data_096c7722b1d663e29276767dfc3122cf
#
_entry.id   096c7722b1d663e29276767dfc3122cf
#
_cell.length_a   1.000
_cell.length_b   1.000
_cell.length_c   1.000
_cell.angle_alpha   90.00
_cell.angle_beta   90.00
_cell.angle_gamma   90.00
#
_symmetry.space_group_name_H-M   'P 1'
#
loop_
_entity.id
_entity.type
_entity.pdbx_description
1 polymer ?
#
loop_
_entity_poly.entity_id
_entity_poly.type
_entity_poly.pdbx_seq_one_letter_code
_entity_poly.pdbx_strand_id
1 'polypeptide(L)'
;MEDAKVVSMSNAALSEERVRSTAWYVTPDDKPRGFIHSHALEELWFHTGTACNLACPFCLEGSKPGDNRLQLMRFEDAKPFMDEALTLGVRQFSFTGGEPFINKDMIRLLEYALQHRPCMVLTNATEPLLKRLPQLQPLLTL
;
A
#
# COMPACT_ATOMS: atom_id res chain seq x y z
N MET A 1 -34.41 -4.43 15.88
CA MET A 1 -33.03 -3.90 16.08
C MET A 1 -32.26 -5.05 16.68
N GLU A 2 -31.63 -5.85 15.83
CA GLU A 2 -30.78 -6.96 16.26
C GLU A 2 -29.32 -6.50 16.17
N ASP A 3 -28.66 -6.56 17.33
CA ASP A 3 -27.24 -6.21 17.46
C ASP A 3 -26.39 -7.21 16.67
N ALA A 4 -25.70 -6.70 15.64
CA ALA A 4 -24.68 -7.46 14.94
C ALA A 4 -23.49 -7.72 15.88
N LYS A 5 -23.41 -8.92 16.44
CA LYS A 5 -22.24 -9.41 17.14
C LYS A 5 -21.07 -9.48 16.17
N VAL A 6 -20.14 -8.56 16.30
CA VAL A 6 -18.81 -8.66 15.68
C VAL A 6 -18.10 -9.82 16.34
N VAL A 7 -18.05 -10.96 15.67
CA VAL A 7 -17.24 -12.11 16.11
C VAL A 7 -15.80 -11.81 15.78
N SER A 8 -15.02 -11.46 16.80
CA SER A 8 -13.55 -11.38 16.70
C SER A 8 -13.01 -12.81 16.52
N MET A 9 -12.84 -13.22 15.28
CA MET A 9 -12.12 -14.45 14.97
C MET A 9 -10.61 -14.16 15.06
N SER A 10 -9.86 -14.96 15.81
CA SER A 10 -8.40 -14.86 15.88
C SER A 10 -7.80 -15.12 14.48
N ASN A 11 -6.71 -14.42 14.12
CA ASN A 11 -6.02 -14.59 12.84
C ASN A 11 -5.64 -16.06 12.54
N ALA A 12 -5.42 -16.87 13.56
CA ALA A 12 -5.19 -18.31 13.44
C ALA A 12 -6.44 -19.07 12.95
N ALA A 13 -7.63 -18.73 13.47
CA ALA A 13 -8.88 -19.37 13.03
C ALA A 13 -9.25 -19.00 11.60
N LEU A 14 -9.01 -17.75 11.17
CA LEU A 14 -9.23 -17.32 9.78
C LEU A 14 -8.25 -17.99 8.80
N SER A 15 -7.02 -18.30 9.24
CA SER A 15 -6.06 -19.05 8.43
C SER A 15 -6.47 -20.50 8.24
N GLU A 16 -6.95 -21.16 9.29
CA GLU A 16 -7.38 -22.57 9.23
C GLU A 16 -8.68 -22.77 8.43
N GLU A 17 -9.60 -21.84 8.45
CA GLU A 17 -10.85 -21.94 7.70
C GLU A 17 -10.65 -21.68 6.20
N ARG A 18 -9.76 -20.77 5.82
CA ARG A 18 -9.33 -20.59 4.42
C ARG A 18 -8.55 -21.80 3.89
N VAL A 19 -7.81 -22.50 4.75
CA VAL A 19 -7.08 -23.71 4.42
C VAL A 19 -8.00 -24.87 4.02
N ARG A 20 -9.26 -24.86 4.40
CA ARG A 20 -10.21 -25.94 4.14
C ARG A 20 -10.91 -25.91 2.79
N SER A 21 -10.76 -24.87 2.01
CA SER A 21 -11.22 -24.86 0.61
C SER A 21 -10.18 -25.58 -0.26
N THR A 22 -10.38 -26.84 -0.49
CA THR A 22 -9.46 -27.76 -1.20
C THR A 22 -8.98 -27.25 -2.57
N ALA A 23 -9.75 -26.41 -3.25
CA ALA A 23 -9.42 -25.86 -4.55
C ALA A 23 -8.16 -24.97 -4.59
N TRP A 24 -7.73 -24.39 -3.46
CA TRP A 24 -6.55 -23.52 -3.40
C TRP A 24 -5.22 -24.27 -3.19
N TYR A 25 -5.26 -25.46 -2.60
CA TYR A 25 -4.07 -26.21 -2.17
C TYR A 25 -3.63 -27.26 -3.16
N VAL A 26 -4.46 -27.57 -4.14
CA VAL A 26 -4.18 -28.59 -5.14
C VAL A 26 -4.22 -28.00 -6.54
N THR A 27 -3.39 -28.52 -7.39
CA THR A 27 -3.41 -28.28 -8.84
C THR A 27 -4.55 -29.09 -9.46
N PRO A 28 -4.94 -28.82 -10.73
CA PRO A 28 -5.95 -29.64 -11.42
C PRO A 28 -5.62 -31.12 -11.52
N ASP A 29 -4.35 -31.50 -11.36
CA ASP A 29 -3.84 -32.88 -11.32
C ASP A 29 -3.63 -33.39 -9.90
N ASP A 30 -4.31 -32.81 -8.92
CA ASP A 30 -4.39 -33.23 -7.51
C ASP A 30 -3.06 -33.20 -6.72
N LYS A 31 -2.09 -32.37 -7.19
CA LYS A 31 -0.83 -32.18 -6.50
C LYS A 31 -0.88 -30.99 -5.55
N PRO A 32 -0.17 -31.05 -4.40
CA PRO A 32 -0.09 -29.88 -3.51
C PRO A 32 0.50 -28.67 -4.20
N ARG A 33 -0.14 -27.50 -4.05
CA ARG A 33 0.45 -26.21 -4.44
C ARG A 33 1.40 -25.74 -3.35
N GLY A 34 2.53 -25.18 -3.77
CA GLY A 34 3.39 -24.44 -2.86
C GLY A 34 2.67 -23.18 -2.36
N PHE A 35 2.77 -22.89 -1.08
CA PHE A 35 2.27 -21.66 -0.49
C PHE A 35 3.21 -21.19 0.61
N ILE A 36 3.18 -19.93 0.92
CA ILE A 36 3.94 -19.30 2.01
C ILE A 36 2.95 -18.86 3.06
N HIS A 37 3.15 -19.31 4.30
CA HIS A 37 2.43 -18.75 5.45
C HIS A 37 2.94 -17.33 5.71
N SER A 38 2.02 -16.38 5.74
CA SER A 38 2.34 -15.04 6.20
C SER A 38 2.56 -15.07 7.72
N HIS A 39 3.74 -14.64 8.16
CA HIS A 39 4.10 -14.62 9.58
C HIS A 39 4.03 -13.23 10.20
N ALA A 40 4.21 -12.19 9.37
CA ALA A 40 4.22 -10.81 9.80
C ALA A 40 3.85 -9.88 8.64
N LEU A 41 3.35 -8.70 8.97
CA LEU A 41 3.22 -7.58 8.04
C LEU A 41 4.51 -6.76 8.11
N GLU A 42 5.49 -7.07 7.25
CA GLU A 42 6.76 -6.37 7.24
C GLU A 42 6.64 -5.00 6.56
N GLU A 43 5.91 -4.93 5.46
CA GLU A 43 5.81 -3.73 4.64
C GLU A 43 4.39 -3.57 4.08
N LEU A 44 3.86 -2.35 4.13
CA LEU A 44 2.60 -1.99 3.49
C LEU A 44 2.84 -1.00 2.36
N TRP A 45 2.44 -1.39 1.16
CA TRP A 45 2.52 -0.57 -0.04
C TRP A 45 1.21 0.16 -0.32
N PHE A 46 1.33 1.44 -0.62
CA PHE A 46 0.24 2.27 -1.10
C PHE A 46 0.46 2.67 -2.56
N HIS A 47 -0.54 2.40 -3.40
CA HIS A 47 -0.59 2.90 -4.75
C HIS A 47 -1.32 4.24 -4.77
N THR A 48 -0.60 5.33 -5.02
CA THR A 48 -1.09 6.70 -4.84
C THR A 48 -1.93 7.24 -6.00
N GLY A 49 -2.18 6.41 -7.02
CA GLY A 49 -2.92 6.74 -8.23
C GLY A 49 -2.09 6.55 -9.50
N THR A 50 -2.73 6.45 -10.67
CA THR A 50 -2.04 6.18 -11.95
C THR A 50 -1.58 7.43 -12.68
N ALA A 51 -1.88 8.63 -12.19
CA ALA A 51 -1.42 9.88 -12.80
C ALA A 51 0.13 9.96 -12.79
N CYS A 52 0.72 10.25 -13.94
CA CYS A 52 2.16 10.43 -14.11
C CYS A 52 2.45 11.58 -15.07
N ASN A 53 3.59 12.24 -14.90
CA ASN A 53 4.05 13.27 -15.83
C ASN A 53 4.97 12.72 -16.94
N LEU A 54 5.32 11.42 -16.88
CA LEU A 54 6.10 10.72 -17.90
C LEU A 54 5.28 9.63 -18.58
N ALA A 55 5.73 9.18 -19.76
CA ALA A 55 5.18 8.06 -20.51
C ALA A 55 6.32 7.09 -20.89
N CYS A 56 6.88 6.44 -19.88
CA CYS A 56 8.02 5.53 -20.09
C CYS A 56 7.59 4.28 -20.86
N PRO A 57 8.27 3.89 -21.95
CA PRO A 57 7.87 2.74 -22.76
C PRO A 57 7.97 1.40 -22.03
N PHE A 58 8.73 1.34 -20.94
CA PHE A 58 8.91 0.15 -20.08
C PHE A 58 8.10 0.21 -18.78
N CYS A 59 7.16 1.15 -18.66
CA CYS A 59 6.36 1.29 -17.44
C CYS A 59 5.42 0.09 -17.27
N LEU A 60 5.59 -0.68 -16.19
CA LEU A 60 4.74 -1.84 -15.89
C LEU A 60 3.27 -1.44 -15.68
N GLU A 61 3.03 -0.30 -15.06
CA GLU A 61 1.70 0.28 -14.84
C GLU A 61 1.10 0.86 -16.13
N GLY A 62 1.91 1.17 -17.12
CA GLY A 62 1.49 1.92 -18.30
C GLY A 62 1.01 3.34 -17.97
N SER A 63 1.40 3.89 -16.83
CA SER A 63 1.03 5.22 -16.38
C SER A 63 1.59 6.30 -17.31
N LYS A 64 0.82 7.36 -17.52
CA LYS A 64 1.17 8.45 -18.46
C LYS A 64 0.44 9.74 -18.10
N PRO A 65 0.78 10.88 -18.73
CA PRO A 65 0.04 12.11 -18.57
C PRO A 65 -1.45 11.95 -18.91
N GLY A 66 -2.31 12.42 -17.99
CA GLY A 66 -3.77 12.30 -18.11
C GLY A 66 -4.35 10.94 -17.73
N ASP A 67 -3.53 9.99 -17.25
CA ASP A 67 -4.02 8.71 -16.73
C ASP A 67 -4.80 8.93 -15.41
N ASN A 68 -6.01 8.41 -15.35
CA ASN A 68 -6.90 8.47 -14.19
C ASN A 68 -7.62 7.15 -13.91
N ARG A 69 -7.07 6.04 -14.37
CA ARG A 69 -7.63 4.70 -14.13
C ARG A 69 -7.79 4.40 -12.65
N LEU A 70 -6.81 4.82 -11.83
CA LEU A 70 -6.93 4.89 -10.39
C LEU A 70 -6.87 6.36 -9.96
N GLN A 71 -7.85 6.77 -9.17
CA GLN A 71 -7.89 8.10 -8.60
C GLN A 71 -6.71 8.34 -7.66
N LEU A 72 -6.33 9.60 -7.51
CA LEU A 72 -5.32 9.98 -6.52
C LEU A 72 -5.83 9.64 -5.12
N MET A 73 -5.04 8.89 -4.37
CA MET A 73 -5.34 8.49 -3.01
C MET A 73 -5.42 9.72 -2.09
N ARG A 74 -6.48 9.82 -1.30
CA ARG A 74 -6.56 10.84 -0.25
C ARG A 74 -5.98 10.32 1.04
N PHE A 75 -5.48 11.22 1.86
CA PHE A 75 -4.97 10.89 3.19
C PHE A 75 -6.02 10.18 4.05
N GLU A 76 -7.26 10.68 4.03
CA GLU A 76 -8.37 10.12 4.80
C GLU A 76 -8.69 8.67 4.42
N ASP A 77 -8.49 8.31 3.16
CA ASP A 77 -8.73 6.94 2.67
C ASP A 77 -7.58 5.99 3.08
N ALA A 78 -6.33 6.49 3.14
CA ALA A 78 -5.16 5.70 3.49
C ALA A 78 -4.98 5.51 5.00
N LYS A 79 -5.32 6.54 5.80
CA LYS A 79 -5.06 6.58 7.24
C LYS A 79 -5.60 5.37 8.00
N PRO A 80 -6.85 4.90 7.80
CA PRO A 80 -7.36 3.72 8.52
C PRO A 80 -6.51 2.46 8.29
N PHE A 81 -5.99 2.27 7.06
CA PHE A 81 -5.12 1.14 6.74
C PHE A 81 -3.73 1.30 7.35
N MET A 82 -3.20 2.53 7.45
CA MET A 82 -1.96 2.78 8.18
C MET A 82 -2.13 2.46 9.67
N ASP A 83 -3.22 2.91 10.28
CA ASP A 83 -3.51 2.66 11.70
C ASP A 83 -3.62 1.16 11.98
N GLU A 84 -4.35 0.42 11.15
CA GLU A 84 -4.46 -1.03 11.26
C GLU A 84 -3.10 -1.72 11.09
N ALA A 85 -2.32 -1.32 10.07
CA ALA A 85 -1.00 -1.88 9.84
C ALA A 85 -0.05 -1.66 11.02
N LEU A 86 -0.13 -0.51 11.69
CA LEU A 86 0.64 -0.24 12.90
C LEU A 86 0.26 -1.21 14.04
N THR A 87 -1.03 -1.53 14.20
CA THR A 87 -1.48 -2.52 15.20
C THR A 87 -1.02 -3.94 14.85
N LEU A 88 -0.85 -4.24 13.55
CA LEU A 88 -0.34 -5.51 13.03
C LEU A 88 1.20 -5.59 13.04
N GLY A 89 1.88 -4.53 13.46
CA GLY A 89 3.33 -4.53 13.62
C GLY A 89 4.11 -4.25 12.34
N VAL A 90 3.51 -3.55 11.36
CA VAL A 90 4.22 -3.14 10.13
C VAL A 90 5.54 -2.45 10.46
N ARG A 91 6.56 -2.73 9.68
CA ARG A 91 7.91 -2.15 9.86
C ARG A 91 8.21 -0.98 8.94
N GLN A 92 7.55 -0.93 7.78
CA GLN A 92 7.80 0.08 6.76
C GLN A 92 6.52 0.39 6.00
N PHE A 93 6.34 1.67 5.65
CA PHE A 93 5.36 2.10 4.66
C PHE A 93 6.06 2.43 3.35
N SER A 94 5.47 1.98 2.23
CA SER A 94 6.01 2.22 0.91
C SER A 94 4.95 2.79 -0.02
N PHE A 95 5.36 3.73 -0.85
CA PHE A 95 4.48 4.47 -1.74
C PHE A 95 4.94 4.34 -3.18
N THR A 96 4.00 4.01 -4.06
CA THR A 96 4.20 3.91 -5.50
C THR A 96 2.99 4.50 -6.24
N GLY A 97 3.00 4.41 -7.53
CA GLY A 97 1.92 4.85 -8.41
C GLY A 97 2.46 5.22 -9.78
N GLY A 98 1.78 6.10 -10.50
CA GLY A 98 2.38 6.73 -11.66
C GLY A 98 3.56 7.60 -11.24
N GLU A 99 3.28 8.79 -10.70
CA GLU A 99 4.27 9.61 -9.97
C GLU A 99 3.64 10.07 -8.64
N PRO A 100 4.11 9.54 -7.49
CA PRO A 100 3.51 9.83 -6.19
C PRO A 100 3.43 11.31 -5.84
N PHE A 101 4.41 12.12 -6.24
CA PHE A 101 4.44 13.56 -5.91
C PHE A 101 3.48 14.43 -6.74
N ILE A 102 2.77 13.86 -7.72
CA ILE A 102 1.60 14.49 -8.33
C ILE A 102 0.42 14.51 -7.35
N ASN A 103 0.36 13.54 -6.45
CA ASN A 103 -0.67 13.47 -5.43
C ASN A 103 -0.50 14.63 -4.43
N LYS A 104 -1.58 15.40 -4.24
CA LYS A 104 -1.57 16.56 -3.33
C LYS A 104 -1.38 16.17 -1.87
N ASP A 105 -1.88 15.00 -1.50
CA ASP A 105 -1.82 14.49 -0.14
C ASP A 105 -0.51 13.75 0.17
N MET A 106 0.39 13.60 -0.80
CA MET A 106 1.63 12.81 -0.62
C MET A 106 2.47 13.28 0.57
N ILE A 107 2.61 14.59 0.76
CA ILE A 107 3.35 15.15 1.90
C ILE A 107 2.67 14.76 3.21
N ARG A 108 1.37 14.92 3.31
CA ARG A 108 0.60 14.58 4.50
C ARG A 108 0.64 13.08 4.83
N LEU A 109 0.64 12.23 3.79
CA LEU A 109 0.83 10.80 3.92
C LEU A 109 2.20 10.48 4.53
N LEU A 110 3.27 11.11 4.01
CA LEU A 110 4.61 10.94 4.52
C LEU A 110 4.79 11.47 5.94
N GLU A 111 4.26 12.66 6.23
CA GLU A 111 4.29 13.24 7.58
C GLU A 111 3.70 12.28 8.62
N TYR A 112 2.54 11.71 8.31
CA TYR A 112 1.90 10.74 9.19
C TYR A 112 2.70 9.44 9.31
N ALA A 113 3.11 8.87 8.19
CA ALA A 113 3.80 7.58 8.15
C ALA A 113 5.16 7.64 8.90
N LEU A 114 5.96 8.70 8.65
CA LEU A 114 7.29 8.89 9.23
C LEU A 114 7.28 9.10 10.75
N GLN A 115 6.17 9.59 11.33
CA GLN A 115 6.02 9.65 12.79
C GLN A 115 6.01 8.25 13.44
N HIS A 116 5.75 7.22 12.67
CA HIS A 116 5.57 5.87 13.18
C HIS A 116 6.59 4.87 12.64
N ARG A 117 6.93 4.93 11.35
CA ARG A 117 7.77 3.95 10.65
C ARG A 117 8.59 4.60 9.53
N PRO A 118 9.73 4.01 9.16
CA PRO A 118 10.45 4.38 7.95
C PRO A 118 9.55 4.30 6.71
N CYS A 119 9.81 5.17 5.74
CA CYS A 119 9.07 5.22 4.49
C CYS A 119 10.00 5.06 3.29
N MET A 120 9.49 4.38 2.25
CA MET A 120 10.08 4.34 0.92
C MET A 120 9.12 4.95 -0.09
N VAL A 121 9.64 5.68 -1.06
CA VAL A 121 8.85 6.23 -2.17
C VAL A 121 9.53 5.89 -3.49
N LEU A 122 8.81 5.21 -4.37
CA LEU A 122 9.24 5.01 -5.75
C LEU A 122 8.77 6.21 -6.58
N THR A 123 9.71 7.03 -7.02
CA THR A 123 9.46 8.26 -7.79
C THR A 123 10.39 8.32 -9.00
N ASN A 124 9.94 8.98 -10.06
CA ASN A 124 10.77 9.28 -11.21
C ASN A 124 11.73 10.47 -10.96
N ALA A 125 11.67 11.07 -9.78
CA ALA A 125 12.51 12.17 -9.30
C ALA A 125 12.55 13.40 -10.22
N THR A 126 11.47 13.69 -10.93
CA THR A 126 11.38 14.86 -11.82
C THR A 126 10.64 16.04 -11.17
N GLU A 127 10.13 16.96 -11.98
CA GLU A 127 9.53 18.22 -11.53
C GLU A 127 8.53 18.09 -10.38
N PRO A 128 7.60 17.07 -10.34
CA PRO A 128 6.67 16.94 -9.21
C PRO A 128 7.37 16.80 -7.85
N LEU A 129 8.42 15.97 -7.77
CA LEU A 129 9.24 15.84 -6.58
C LEU A 129 9.99 17.15 -6.26
N LEU A 130 10.67 17.74 -7.27
CA LEU A 130 11.47 18.95 -7.09
C LEU A 130 10.65 20.09 -6.50
N LYS A 131 9.40 20.25 -6.92
CA LYS A 131 8.47 21.25 -6.36
C LYS A 131 8.12 20.99 -4.89
N ARG A 132 8.24 19.76 -4.42
CA ARG A 132 7.93 19.36 -3.05
C ARG A 132 9.14 19.34 -2.11
N LEU A 133 10.37 19.51 -2.63
CA LEU A 133 11.58 19.47 -1.81
C LEU A 133 11.52 20.36 -0.56
N PRO A 134 11.04 21.62 -0.61
CA PRO A 134 10.94 22.44 0.59
C PRO A 134 10.04 21.86 1.69
N GLN A 135 9.04 21.06 1.31
CA GLN A 135 8.12 20.37 2.23
C GLN A 135 8.70 19.04 2.72
N LEU A 136 9.52 18.38 1.91
CA LEU A 136 10.17 17.12 2.25
C LEU A 136 11.37 17.28 3.16
N GLN A 137 12.12 18.36 3.00
CA GLN A 137 13.36 18.60 3.76
C GLN A 137 13.19 18.50 5.28
N PRO A 138 12.12 19.06 5.91
CA PRO A 138 11.89 18.89 7.34
C PRO A 138 11.58 17.43 7.73
N LEU A 139 11.03 16.61 6.83
CA LEU A 139 10.67 15.23 7.12
C LEU A 139 11.87 14.28 7.13
N LEU A 140 13.01 14.68 6.56
CA LEU A 140 14.22 13.86 6.54
C LEU A 140 14.90 13.75 7.93
N THR A 141 14.40 14.47 8.91
CA THR A 141 14.92 14.46 10.30
C THR A 141 13.97 13.77 11.28
N LEU A 142 12.85 13.23 10.79
CA LEU A 142 11.91 12.41 11.56
C LEU A 142 12.37 10.94 11.58
#